data_b4fe7b057ce7ac7577c5e5ca2926e07d
#
_entry.id   b4fe7b057ce7ac7577c5e5ca2926e07d
#
_cell.length_a   1.000
_cell.length_b   1.000
_cell.length_c   1.000
_cell.angle_alpha   90.00
_cell.angle_beta   90.00
_cell.angle_gamma   90.00
#
_symmetry.space_group_name_H-M   'P 1'
#
loop_
_entity.id
_entity.type
_entity.pdbx_description
1 polymer ?
#
loop_
_entity_poly.entity_id
_entity_poly.type
_entity_poly.pdbx_seq_one_letter_code
_entity_poly.pdbx_strand_id
1 'polypeptide(L)'
;MGINYNYENLRKNIKRFTELGVEVYITELDVGLNLWGQGGNHKKVSDVIKTQSDWDNFFEEQNKIYYNLIKTAKESGVKLISDWGFRDDIPYGGWRKDQKAWMVNKDYSRKGAYYAVLKALYDAELTKK
;
A
#
# COMPACT_ATOMS: atom_id res chain seq x y z
N MET A 1 6.48 13.36 4.78
CA MET A 1 5.09 13.85 4.82
C MET A 1 4.17 12.68 4.52
N GLY A 2 3.49 12.14 5.52
CA GLY A 2 2.57 11.04 5.34
C GLY A 2 1.36 11.48 4.51
N ILE A 3 0.91 10.64 3.60
CA ILE A 3 -0.38 10.84 2.95
C ILE A 3 -1.43 10.44 4.00
N ASN A 4 -2.28 11.37 4.36
CA ASN A 4 -3.37 11.07 5.29
C ASN A 4 -4.49 10.36 4.52
N TYR A 5 -4.44 9.02 4.47
CA TYR A 5 -5.49 8.20 3.88
C TYR A 5 -6.74 8.22 4.75
N ASN A 6 -7.87 8.55 4.17
CA ASN A 6 -9.15 8.46 4.86
C ASN A 6 -9.72 7.04 4.77
N TYR A 7 -9.28 6.17 5.68
CA TYR A 7 -9.72 4.77 5.73
C TYR A 7 -11.22 4.63 6.01
N GLU A 8 -11.82 5.59 6.70
CA GLU A 8 -13.28 5.58 6.94
C GLU A 8 -14.05 5.83 5.64
N ASN A 9 -13.59 6.73 4.77
CA ASN A 9 -14.18 6.91 3.45
C ASN A 9 -13.98 5.67 2.57
N LEU A 10 -12.82 5.03 2.64
CA LEU A 10 -12.58 3.77 1.94
C LEU A 10 -13.59 2.70 2.39
N ARG A 11 -13.77 2.53 3.70
CA ARG A 11 -14.77 1.63 4.31
C ARG A 11 -16.19 1.90 3.80
N LYS A 12 -16.61 3.15 3.85
CA LYS A 12 -17.95 3.57 3.39
C LYS A 12 -18.16 3.27 1.91
N ASN A 13 -17.17 3.58 1.08
CA ASN A 13 -17.28 3.34 -0.35
C ASN A 13 -17.34 1.84 -0.68
N ILE A 14 -16.50 1.01 -0.06
CA ILE A 14 -16.56 -0.44 -0.25
C ILE A 14 -17.95 -0.97 0.15
N LYS A 15 -18.46 -0.57 1.32
CA LYS A 15 -19.77 -1.01 1.81
C LYS A 15 -20.91 -0.64 0.88
N ARG A 16 -20.91 0.56 0.29
CA ARG A 16 -21.93 0.96 -0.69
C ARG A 16 -22.02 0.01 -1.88
N PHE A 17 -20.91 -0.54 -2.35
CA PHE A 17 -20.92 -1.51 -3.44
C PHE A 17 -21.34 -2.91 -2.97
N THR A 18 -20.83 -3.36 -1.82
CA THR A 18 -21.19 -4.68 -1.29
C THR A 18 -22.67 -4.77 -0.89
N GLU A 19 -23.28 -3.68 -0.40
CA GLU A 19 -24.71 -3.58 -0.11
C GLU A 19 -25.59 -3.66 -1.35
N LEU A 20 -25.05 -3.32 -2.53
CA LEU A 20 -25.71 -3.53 -3.83
C LEU A 20 -25.54 -4.97 -4.38
N GLY A 21 -24.90 -5.85 -3.61
CA GLY A 21 -24.61 -7.22 -4.04
C GLY A 21 -23.42 -7.35 -4.99
N VAL A 22 -22.62 -6.29 -5.16
CA VAL A 22 -21.42 -6.29 -6.02
C VAL A 22 -20.20 -6.72 -5.21
N GLU A 23 -19.43 -7.65 -5.75
CA GLU A 23 -18.13 -8.01 -5.18
C GLU A 23 -17.10 -6.91 -5.47
N VAL A 24 -16.35 -6.53 -4.45
CA VAL A 24 -15.30 -5.51 -4.54
C VAL A 24 -13.93 -6.17 -4.51
N TYR A 25 -13.10 -5.86 -5.50
CA TYR A 25 -11.72 -6.28 -5.60
C TYR A 25 -10.81 -5.04 -5.59
N ILE A 26 -9.66 -5.14 -4.93
CA ILE A 26 -8.58 -4.15 -5.04
C ILE A 26 -7.49 -4.80 -5.89
N THR A 27 -7.20 -4.18 -7.02
CA THR A 27 -6.17 -4.64 -7.94
C THR A 27 -5.10 -3.57 -8.08
N GLU A 28 -3.92 -3.98 -8.50
CA GLU A 28 -2.82 -3.05 -8.78
C GLU A 28 -2.38 -2.22 -7.56
N LEU A 29 -2.45 -2.83 -6.36
CA LEU A 29 -2.03 -2.18 -5.14
C LEU A 29 -0.52 -1.99 -5.12
N ASP A 30 -0.09 -0.78 -4.83
CA ASP A 30 1.27 -0.47 -4.43
C ASP A 30 1.30 0.72 -3.45
N VAL A 31 2.35 0.80 -2.65
CA VAL A 31 2.57 1.89 -1.68
C VAL A 31 3.97 2.47 -1.92
N GLY A 32 4.08 3.27 -2.96
CA GLY A 32 5.32 3.97 -3.33
C GLY A 32 5.46 5.33 -2.66
N LEU A 33 6.61 5.97 -2.93
CA LEU A 33 6.85 7.35 -2.54
C LEU A 33 5.85 8.29 -3.21
N ASN A 34 5.40 9.31 -2.48
CA ASN A 34 4.61 10.37 -3.08
C ASN A 34 5.53 11.33 -3.86
N LEU A 35 5.66 11.07 -5.15
CA LEU A 35 6.48 11.86 -6.07
C LEU A 35 5.66 12.89 -6.87
N TRP A 36 4.37 13.04 -6.58
CA TRP A 36 3.53 14.04 -7.23
C TRP A 36 3.87 15.44 -6.69
N GLY A 37 4.30 16.31 -7.59
CA GLY A 37 4.52 17.72 -7.32
C GLY A 37 3.29 18.58 -7.68
N GLN A 38 3.27 19.83 -7.20
CA GLN A 38 2.27 20.79 -7.67
C GLN A 38 2.43 21.04 -9.18
N GLY A 39 1.31 21.19 -9.88
CA GLY A 39 1.31 21.45 -11.32
C GLY A 39 1.62 20.26 -12.21
N GLY A 40 1.54 19.01 -11.68
CA GLY A 40 1.76 17.79 -12.47
C GLY A 40 3.24 17.42 -12.68
N ASN A 41 4.17 18.14 -12.09
CA ASN A 41 5.59 17.82 -12.15
C ASN A 41 5.92 16.65 -11.22
N HIS A 42 6.50 15.59 -11.77
CA HIS A 42 7.00 14.46 -10.98
C HIS A 42 8.36 14.79 -10.35
N LYS A 43 8.45 14.58 -9.05
CA LYS A 43 9.73 14.58 -8.33
C LYS A 43 10.49 13.29 -8.61
N LYS A 44 11.82 13.36 -8.57
CA LYS A 44 12.66 12.15 -8.55
C LYS A 44 12.72 11.60 -7.13
N VAL A 45 13.03 10.32 -6.98
CA VAL A 45 13.30 9.72 -5.66
C VAL A 45 14.36 10.51 -4.92
N SER A 46 15.43 10.91 -5.61
CA SER A 46 16.51 11.74 -5.06
C SER A 46 16.08 13.13 -4.58
N ASP A 47 14.90 13.61 -4.94
CA ASP A 47 14.39 14.90 -4.46
C ASP A 47 13.76 14.77 -3.06
N VAL A 48 13.31 13.58 -2.68
CA VAL A 48 12.60 13.31 -1.42
C VAL A 48 13.40 12.42 -0.46
N ILE A 49 14.26 11.57 -0.97
CA ILE A 49 15.14 10.68 -0.20
C ILE A 49 16.58 11.16 -0.33
N LYS A 50 17.16 11.60 0.76
CA LYS A 50 18.55 12.12 0.85
C LYS A 50 19.42 11.24 1.71
N THR A 51 18.85 10.55 2.68
CA THR A 51 19.57 9.80 3.71
C THR A 51 18.94 8.41 3.90
N GLN A 52 19.66 7.53 4.60
CA GLN A 52 19.09 6.26 5.03
C GLN A 52 17.90 6.47 5.97
N SER A 53 17.94 7.46 6.84
CA SER A 53 16.83 7.79 7.74
C SER A 53 15.56 8.18 6.99
N ASP A 54 15.65 8.80 5.81
CA ASP A 54 14.47 9.08 4.98
C ASP A 54 13.83 7.79 4.46
N TRP A 55 14.66 6.80 4.09
CA TRP A 55 14.17 5.47 3.73
C TRP A 55 13.51 4.75 4.91
N ASP A 56 14.12 4.80 6.09
CA ASP A 56 13.61 4.15 7.29
C ASP A 56 12.23 4.73 7.67
N ASN A 57 12.09 6.06 7.64
CA ASN A 57 10.82 6.75 7.84
C ASN A 57 9.77 6.37 6.79
N PHE A 58 10.17 6.28 5.52
CA PHE A 58 9.28 5.85 4.45
C PHE A 58 8.80 4.41 4.66
N PHE A 59 9.68 3.49 5.05
CA PHE A 59 9.28 2.10 5.30
C PHE A 59 8.36 1.95 6.49
N GLU A 60 8.56 2.73 7.56
CA GLU A 60 7.61 2.75 8.67
C GLU A 60 6.22 3.21 8.23
N GLU A 61 6.15 4.26 7.44
CA GLU A 61 4.89 4.77 6.90
C GLU A 61 4.25 3.78 5.92
N GLN A 62 5.04 3.18 5.03
CA GLN A 62 4.61 2.13 4.11
C GLN A 62 3.97 0.96 4.87
N ASN A 63 4.59 0.51 5.96
CA ASN A 63 4.07 -0.56 6.80
C ASN A 63 2.70 -0.21 7.40
N LYS A 64 2.55 1.01 7.92
CA LYS A 64 1.28 1.52 8.48
C LYS A 64 0.18 1.59 7.41
N ILE A 65 0.52 2.07 6.21
CA ILE A 65 -0.42 2.18 5.10
C ILE A 65 -0.90 0.79 4.66
N TYR A 66 0.00 -0.15 4.42
CA TYR A 66 -0.36 -1.52 4.06
C TYR A 66 -1.24 -2.16 5.14
N TYR A 67 -0.85 -2.07 6.41
CA TYR A 67 -1.65 -2.62 7.52
C TYR A 67 -3.07 -2.06 7.53
N ASN A 68 -3.22 -0.74 7.57
CA ASN A 68 -4.52 -0.10 7.69
C ASN A 68 -5.41 -0.32 6.47
N LEU A 69 -4.83 -0.27 5.27
CA LEU A 69 -5.55 -0.48 4.02
C LEU A 69 -6.08 -1.92 3.93
N ILE A 70 -5.21 -2.90 4.13
CA ILE A 70 -5.57 -4.32 4.06
C ILE A 70 -6.62 -4.67 5.12
N LYS A 71 -6.40 -4.23 6.37
CA LYS A 71 -7.37 -4.46 7.46
C LYS A 71 -8.73 -3.85 7.12
N THR A 72 -8.76 -2.58 6.73
CA THR A 72 -10.00 -1.87 6.35
C THR A 72 -10.71 -2.57 5.18
N ALA A 73 -9.98 -2.94 4.14
CA ALA A 73 -10.54 -3.61 2.97
C ALA A 73 -11.18 -4.97 3.35
N LYS A 74 -10.46 -5.80 4.10
CA LYS A 74 -10.96 -7.12 4.55
C LYS A 74 -12.18 -7.00 5.46
N GLU A 75 -12.17 -6.11 6.43
CA GLU A 75 -13.29 -5.83 7.33
C GLU A 75 -14.52 -5.27 6.59
N SER A 76 -14.30 -4.62 5.45
CA SER A 76 -15.36 -4.04 4.61
C SER A 76 -15.93 -5.01 3.55
N GLY A 77 -15.39 -6.24 3.45
CA GLY A 77 -15.91 -7.27 2.56
C GLY A 77 -15.20 -7.42 1.22
N VAL A 78 -14.02 -6.79 1.04
CA VAL A 78 -13.20 -7.01 -0.17
C VAL A 78 -12.81 -8.48 -0.27
N LYS A 79 -13.05 -9.08 -1.43
CA LYS A 79 -12.83 -10.51 -1.69
C LYS A 79 -11.43 -10.82 -2.17
N LEU A 80 -10.84 -9.93 -2.95
CA LEU A 80 -9.52 -10.11 -3.53
C LEU A 80 -8.73 -8.82 -3.42
N ILE A 81 -7.46 -8.95 -3.05
CA ILE A 81 -6.47 -7.87 -3.10
C ILE A 81 -5.24 -8.42 -3.83
N SER A 82 -4.82 -7.74 -4.87
CA SER A 82 -3.60 -8.09 -5.59
C SER A 82 -2.70 -6.86 -5.77
N ASP A 83 -1.40 -7.09 -5.71
CA ASP A 83 -0.41 -6.06 -5.95
C ASP A 83 -0.23 -5.80 -7.45
N TRP A 84 0.23 -4.61 -7.81
CA TRP A 84 0.67 -4.27 -9.15
C TRP A 84 2.00 -4.93 -9.52
N GLY A 85 2.86 -5.19 -8.55
CA GLY A 85 4.15 -5.83 -8.72
C GLY A 85 4.52 -6.72 -7.55
N PHE A 86 5.55 -7.52 -7.74
CA PHE A 86 5.97 -8.51 -6.76
C PHE A 86 7.17 -8.06 -5.93
N ARG A 87 8.16 -7.43 -6.57
CA ARG A 87 9.49 -7.15 -6.02
C ARG A 87 9.97 -5.76 -6.41
N ASP A 88 10.75 -5.13 -5.55
CA ASP A 88 11.16 -3.72 -5.65
C ASP A 88 11.97 -3.32 -6.90
N ASP A 89 12.50 -4.24 -7.67
CA ASP A 89 13.29 -3.95 -8.88
C ASP A 89 12.65 -4.43 -10.18
N ILE A 90 11.41 -4.89 -10.15
CA ILE A 90 10.72 -5.32 -11.36
C ILE A 90 10.45 -4.10 -12.24
N PRO A 91 10.87 -4.12 -13.49
CA PRO A 91 10.82 -2.96 -14.38
C PRO A 91 9.43 -2.67 -14.96
N TYR A 92 8.37 -3.15 -14.35
CA TYR A 92 7.02 -2.84 -14.79
C TYR A 92 6.70 -1.37 -14.49
N GLY A 93 6.52 -0.58 -15.54
CA GLY A 93 6.14 0.80 -15.41
C GLY A 93 7.25 1.74 -14.91
N GLY A 94 8.33 1.81 -15.64
CA GLY A 94 9.49 2.70 -15.58
C GLY A 94 9.68 3.67 -14.40
N TRP A 95 8.65 4.39 -14.01
CA TRP A 95 8.68 5.42 -12.98
C TRP A 95 8.58 4.90 -11.54
N ARG A 96 8.16 3.63 -11.32
CA ARG A 96 8.09 3.03 -9.99
C ARG A 96 9.31 2.23 -9.57
N LYS A 97 10.21 1.99 -10.50
CA LYS A 97 11.40 1.14 -10.35
C LYS A 97 12.20 1.42 -9.08
N ASP A 98 12.39 2.69 -8.74
CA ASP A 98 13.27 3.11 -7.65
C ASP A 98 12.50 3.49 -6.37
N GLN A 99 11.17 3.32 -6.36
CA GLN A 99 10.31 3.77 -5.26
C GLN A 99 10.17 2.75 -4.13
N LYS A 100 10.69 1.55 -4.29
CA LYS A 100 10.58 0.45 -3.31
C LYS A 100 9.12 0.25 -2.83
N ALA A 101 8.19 0.16 -3.78
CA ALA A 101 6.76 0.25 -3.54
C ALA A 101 6.12 -1.06 -3.06
N TRP A 102 6.81 -2.19 -3.16
CA TRP A 102 6.25 -3.51 -2.91
C TRP A 102 6.75 -4.14 -1.61
N MET A 103 6.28 -5.35 -1.32
CA MET A 103 6.49 -6.03 -0.04
C MET A 103 7.76 -6.88 0.02
N VAL A 104 8.42 -7.08 -1.12
CA VAL A 104 9.61 -7.93 -1.26
C VAL A 104 10.77 -7.13 -1.84
N ASN A 105 11.93 -7.25 -1.22
CA ASN A 105 13.16 -6.62 -1.70
C ASN A 105 13.68 -7.31 -2.96
N LYS A 106 14.66 -6.66 -3.62
CA LYS A 106 15.36 -7.18 -4.80
C LYS A 106 15.96 -8.57 -4.61
N ASP A 107 16.47 -8.86 -3.42
CA ASP A 107 17.08 -10.13 -3.02
C ASP A 107 16.07 -11.20 -2.56
N TYR A 108 14.77 -10.95 -2.80
CA TYR A 108 13.64 -11.76 -2.36
C TYR A 108 13.41 -11.80 -0.84
N SER A 109 14.15 -11.05 -0.04
CA SER A 109 13.85 -10.91 1.38
C SER A 109 12.53 -10.15 1.60
N ARG A 110 11.82 -10.50 2.66
CA ARG A 110 10.54 -9.89 3.02
C ARG A 110 10.76 -8.57 3.73
N LYS A 111 10.04 -7.55 3.33
CA LYS A 111 10.05 -6.22 3.98
C LYS A 111 9.08 -6.18 5.15
N GLY A 112 9.16 -5.12 5.96
CA GLY A 112 8.19 -4.84 7.01
C GLY A 112 6.75 -4.79 6.50
N ALA A 113 6.53 -4.29 5.29
CA ALA A 113 5.24 -4.26 4.60
C ALA A 113 4.61 -5.66 4.45
N TYR A 114 5.42 -6.68 4.15
CA TYR A 114 4.95 -8.06 4.08
C TYR A 114 4.35 -8.53 5.43
N TYR A 115 5.06 -8.27 6.52
CA TYR A 115 4.59 -8.64 7.86
C TYR A 115 3.42 -7.78 8.32
N ALA A 116 3.35 -6.53 7.89
CA ALA A 116 2.20 -5.64 8.14
C ALA A 116 0.93 -6.19 7.48
N VAL A 117 1.02 -6.69 6.24
CA VAL A 117 -0.10 -7.35 5.55
C VAL A 117 -0.53 -8.61 6.26
N LEU A 118 0.39 -9.50 6.64
CA LEU A 118 0.07 -10.71 7.40
C LEU A 118 -0.67 -10.38 8.70
N LYS A 119 -0.17 -9.40 9.45
CA LYS A 119 -0.80 -8.95 10.69
C LYS A 119 -2.18 -8.38 10.43
N ALA A 120 -2.36 -7.57 9.39
CA ALA A 120 -3.66 -6.99 9.04
C ALA A 120 -4.71 -8.05 8.70
N LEU A 121 -4.32 -9.08 7.95
CA LEU A 121 -5.19 -10.21 7.62
C LEU A 121 -5.60 -10.99 8.87
N TYR A 122 -4.65 -11.27 9.77
CA TYR A 122 -4.93 -11.94 11.03
C TYR A 122 -5.89 -11.13 11.92
N ASP A 123 -5.59 -9.84 12.11
CA ASP A 123 -6.40 -8.95 12.94
C ASP A 123 -7.84 -8.79 12.36
N ALA A 124 -7.98 -8.74 11.04
CA ALA A 124 -9.28 -8.66 10.38
C ALA A 124 -10.14 -9.94 10.54
N GLU A 125 -9.51 -11.12 10.65
CA GLU A 125 -10.23 -12.35 10.94
C GLU A 125 -10.71 -12.42 12.40
N LEU A 126 -9.96 -11.86 13.34
CA LEU A 126 -10.35 -11.80 14.76
C LEU A 126 -11.59 -10.91 14.98
N THR A 127 -11.80 -9.88 14.16
CA THR A 127 -12.96 -8.98 14.29
C THR A 127 -14.27 -9.59 13.77
N LYS A 128 -14.24 -10.74 13.11
CA LYS A 128 -15.43 -11.46 12.62
C LYS A 128 -16.05 -12.41 13.64
N LYS A 129 -15.39 -12.59 14.78
CA LYS A 129 -15.88 -13.41 15.90
C LYS A 129 -16.64 -12.57 16.91
#